data_5c448bf65cd7184c30bcca1472fe636e
#
_entry.id   5c448bf65cd7184c30bcca1472fe636e
#
_cell.length_a   1.000
_cell.length_b   1.000
_cell.length_c   1.000
_cell.angle_alpha   90.00
_cell.angle_beta   90.00
_cell.angle_gamma   90.00
#
_symmetry.space_group_name_H-M   'P 1'
#
loop_
_entity.id
_entity.type
_entity.pdbx_description
1 polymer ?
#
loop_
_entity_poly.entity_id
_entity_poly.type
_entity_poly.pdbx_seq_one_letter_code
_entity_poly.pdbx_strand_id
1 'polypeptide(L)'
;MKRILFFIVTNIAILLVLSIFLSLIGFTGILQSNGIDLDYDSLMLFSLVFGMGGSFISLYLSKWMAKKMAGVQVISKPSNDFEKWYLQVVERQSSILNIKIPEIGIFQSAGPNAFATGSSKNNSLIAISSGLVSNMSRNEIEAVIGHEMSHVANGDMVTLALIQGIVNAFVIFFSRVIGHFVDRVILKNERGYGIGYFFTVIFAQVVLGILASTIVMWYSRQREYRADYGGAM
;
A
#
# COMPACT_ATOMS: atom_id res chain seq x y z
N MET A 1 -0.02 -14.41 -10.64
CA MET A 1 -1.33 -14.98 -10.31
C MET A 1 -1.31 -15.79 -9.00
N LYS A 2 -0.42 -16.78 -8.79
CA LYS A 2 -0.37 -17.58 -7.54
C LYS A 2 -0.22 -16.72 -6.27
N ARG A 3 0.61 -15.66 -6.27
CA ARG A 3 0.80 -14.76 -5.11
C ARG A 3 -0.45 -13.98 -4.74
N ILE A 4 -1.17 -13.45 -5.74
CA ILE A 4 -2.45 -12.74 -5.52
C ILE A 4 -3.50 -13.71 -4.98
N LEU A 5 -3.58 -14.92 -5.54
CA LEU A 5 -4.50 -15.95 -5.04
C LEU A 5 -4.17 -16.35 -3.59
N PHE A 6 -2.90 -16.64 -3.29
CA PHE A 6 -2.44 -16.95 -1.92
C PHE A 6 -2.78 -15.82 -0.96
N PHE A 7 -2.58 -14.59 -1.39
CA PHE A 7 -2.89 -13.43 -0.59
C PHE A 7 -4.40 -13.29 -0.33
N ILE A 8 -5.23 -13.40 -1.35
CA ILE A 8 -6.70 -13.37 -1.19
C ILE A 8 -7.16 -14.48 -0.25
N VAL A 9 -6.66 -15.71 -0.44
CA VAL A 9 -6.99 -16.85 0.41
C VAL A 9 -6.54 -16.61 1.86
N THR A 10 -5.32 -16.11 2.08
CA THR A 10 -4.81 -15.79 3.43
C THR A 10 -5.67 -14.73 4.09
N ASN A 11 -6.10 -13.71 3.35
CA ASN A 11 -6.95 -12.64 3.90
C ASN A 11 -8.34 -13.11 4.25
N ILE A 12 -8.96 -13.90 3.38
CA ILE A 12 -10.24 -14.55 3.68
C ILE A 12 -10.09 -15.45 4.92
N ALA A 13 -9.00 -16.20 5.02
CA ALA A 13 -8.72 -17.03 6.19
C ALA A 13 -8.56 -16.20 7.47
N ILE A 14 -7.83 -15.07 7.42
CA ILE A 14 -7.67 -14.16 8.58
C ILE A 14 -9.03 -13.58 9.00
N LEU A 15 -9.86 -13.17 8.06
CA LEU A 15 -11.19 -12.64 8.37
C LEU A 15 -12.11 -13.72 8.95
N LEU A 16 -12.05 -14.95 8.42
CA LEU A 16 -12.78 -16.07 8.97
C LEU A 16 -12.32 -16.41 10.40
N VAL A 17 -11.01 -16.45 10.64
CA VAL A 17 -10.46 -16.68 11.98
C VAL A 17 -10.87 -15.57 12.94
N LEU A 18 -10.84 -14.32 12.50
CA LEU A 18 -11.29 -13.18 13.31
C LEU A 18 -12.79 -13.27 13.60
N SER A 19 -13.61 -13.59 12.61
CA SER A 19 -15.06 -13.78 12.78
C SER A 19 -15.36 -14.90 13.78
N ILE A 20 -14.72 -16.05 13.62
CA ILE A 20 -14.84 -17.19 14.56
C ILE A 20 -14.37 -16.77 15.95
N PHE A 21 -13.23 -16.11 16.07
CA PHE A 21 -12.71 -15.63 17.35
C PHE A 21 -13.67 -14.67 18.05
N LEU A 22 -14.20 -13.67 17.35
CA LEU A 22 -15.19 -12.73 17.87
C LEU A 22 -16.48 -13.44 18.28
N SER A 23 -16.91 -14.46 17.53
CA SER A 23 -18.05 -15.29 17.88
C SER A 23 -17.80 -16.14 19.13
N LEU A 24 -16.61 -16.77 19.24
CA LEU A 24 -16.25 -17.60 20.39
C LEU A 24 -16.15 -16.84 21.70
N ILE A 25 -15.64 -15.62 21.69
CA ILE A 25 -15.61 -14.75 22.88
C ILE A 25 -16.98 -14.14 23.21
N GLY A 26 -18.02 -14.50 22.42
CA GLY A 26 -19.37 -13.97 22.64
C GLY A 26 -19.49 -12.48 22.37
N PHE A 27 -18.60 -11.90 21.56
CA PHE A 27 -18.52 -10.46 21.30
C PHE A 27 -19.85 -9.91 20.78
N THR A 28 -20.54 -10.64 19.90
CA THR A 28 -21.89 -10.33 19.43
C THR A 28 -22.92 -10.30 20.57
N GLY A 29 -22.87 -11.28 21.47
CA GLY A 29 -23.74 -11.32 22.63
C GLY A 29 -23.48 -10.20 23.64
N ILE A 30 -22.20 -9.87 23.89
CA ILE A 30 -21.82 -8.73 24.74
C ILE A 30 -22.36 -7.42 24.19
N LEU A 31 -22.35 -7.23 22.89
CA LEU A 31 -22.83 -6.01 22.27
C LEU A 31 -24.36 -5.95 22.24
N GLN A 32 -25.03 -7.06 21.92
CA GLN A 32 -26.49 -7.15 21.98
C GLN A 32 -27.02 -6.93 23.40
N SER A 33 -26.36 -7.49 24.42
CA SER A 33 -26.75 -7.26 25.82
C SER A 33 -26.55 -5.81 26.26
N ASN A 34 -25.73 -5.04 25.58
CA ASN A 34 -25.55 -3.59 25.78
C ASN A 34 -26.39 -2.74 24.80
N GLY A 35 -27.38 -3.33 24.12
CA GLY A 35 -28.28 -2.60 23.21
C GLY A 35 -27.66 -2.20 21.88
N ILE A 36 -26.54 -2.81 21.49
CA ILE A 36 -25.90 -2.56 20.21
C ILE A 36 -26.39 -3.61 19.21
N ASP A 37 -27.35 -3.22 18.39
CA ASP A 37 -27.83 -4.01 17.25
C ASP A 37 -26.99 -3.63 16.02
N LEU A 38 -25.81 -4.23 15.90
CA LEU A 38 -24.87 -4.01 14.80
C LEU A 38 -24.77 -5.28 13.96
N ASP A 39 -25.10 -5.17 12.69
CA ASP A 39 -24.85 -6.24 11.72
C ASP A 39 -23.34 -6.30 11.39
N TYR A 40 -22.64 -7.21 12.09
CA TYR A 40 -21.17 -7.38 11.95
C TYR A 40 -20.78 -7.92 10.60
N ASP A 41 -21.56 -8.79 10.03
CA ASP A 41 -21.24 -9.42 8.75
C ASP A 41 -21.28 -8.37 7.64
N SER A 42 -22.30 -7.55 7.62
CA SER A 42 -22.39 -6.41 6.70
C SER A 42 -21.30 -5.37 6.95
N LEU A 43 -20.96 -5.07 8.22
CA LEU A 43 -19.88 -4.13 8.55
C LEU A 43 -18.51 -4.69 8.14
N MET A 44 -18.28 -5.99 8.35
CA MET A 44 -17.04 -6.65 7.96
C MET A 44 -16.88 -6.63 6.43
N LEU A 45 -17.93 -7.01 5.71
CA LEU A 45 -17.95 -6.96 4.25
C LEU A 45 -17.71 -5.53 3.73
N PHE A 46 -18.39 -4.54 4.30
CA PHE A 46 -18.19 -3.13 3.98
C PHE A 46 -16.74 -2.72 4.18
N SER A 47 -16.17 -3.04 5.34
CA SER A 47 -14.79 -2.67 5.68
C SER A 47 -13.77 -3.33 4.75
N LEU A 48 -14.00 -4.59 4.37
CA LEU A 48 -13.18 -5.31 3.41
C LEU A 48 -13.24 -4.64 2.03
N VAL A 49 -14.44 -4.39 1.53
CA VAL A 49 -14.64 -3.78 0.19
C VAL A 49 -13.98 -2.41 0.13
N PHE A 50 -14.18 -1.55 1.12
CA PHE A 50 -13.62 -0.19 1.11
C PHE A 50 -12.14 -0.18 1.44
N GLY A 51 -11.66 -0.99 2.39
CA GLY A 51 -10.26 -1.08 2.74
C GLY A 51 -9.40 -1.64 1.60
N MET A 52 -9.81 -2.77 1.03
CA MET A 52 -9.12 -3.40 -0.11
C MET A 52 -9.33 -2.62 -1.40
N GLY A 53 -10.58 -2.20 -1.68
CA GLY A 53 -10.92 -1.46 -2.89
C GLY A 53 -10.13 -0.17 -3.04
N GLY A 54 -10.01 0.61 -1.97
CA GLY A 54 -9.18 1.82 -1.94
C GLY A 54 -7.72 1.54 -2.27
N SER A 55 -7.15 0.47 -1.72
CA SER A 55 -5.76 0.08 -1.99
C SER A 55 -5.54 -0.41 -3.42
N PHE A 56 -6.48 -1.16 -4.00
CA PHE A 56 -6.41 -1.58 -5.40
C PHE A 56 -6.53 -0.38 -6.35
N ILE A 57 -7.44 0.54 -6.08
CA ILE A 57 -7.58 1.77 -6.87
C ILE A 57 -6.28 2.59 -6.80
N SER A 58 -5.72 2.78 -5.60
CA SER A 58 -4.45 3.47 -5.40
C SER A 58 -3.31 2.80 -6.17
N LEU A 59 -3.20 1.48 -6.10
CA LEU A 59 -2.20 0.71 -6.84
C LEU A 59 -2.36 0.88 -8.36
N TYR A 60 -3.59 0.79 -8.86
CA TYR A 60 -3.88 0.94 -10.29
C TYR A 60 -3.53 2.35 -10.80
N LEU A 61 -3.87 3.36 -10.01
CA LEU A 61 -3.61 4.77 -10.33
C LEU A 61 -2.16 5.21 -10.04
N SER A 62 -1.32 4.37 -9.41
CA SER A 62 0.00 4.75 -8.90
C SER A 62 0.91 5.38 -9.96
N LYS A 63 0.98 4.81 -11.16
CA LYS A 63 1.77 5.38 -12.28
C LYS A 63 1.24 6.73 -12.73
N TRP A 64 -0.08 6.87 -12.85
CA TRP A 64 -0.70 8.14 -13.24
C TRP A 64 -0.46 9.21 -12.18
N MET A 65 -0.60 8.85 -10.91
CA MET A 65 -0.32 9.75 -9.79
C MET A 65 1.15 10.17 -9.77
N ALA A 66 2.09 9.26 -9.96
CA ALA A 66 3.51 9.57 -10.03
C ALA A 66 3.83 10.55 -11.17
N LYS A 67 3.29 10.32 -12.37
CA LYS A 67 3.47 11.23 -13.50
C LYS A 67 2.89 12.62 -13.23
N LYS A 68 1.73 12.72 -12.59
CA LYS A 68 1.04 13.98 -12.35
C LYS A 68 1.54 14.73 -11.12
N MET A 69 1.68 14.03 -9.97
CA MET A 69 2.00 14.68 -8.69
C MET A 69 3.50 14.88 -8.50
N ALA A 70 4.33 13.91 -8.88
CA ALA A 70 5.78 14.06 -8.84
C ALA A 70 6.34 14.76 -10.09
N GLY A 71 5.51 15.05 -11.09
CA GLY A 71 5.92 15.72 -12.33
C GLY A 71 6.91 14.89 -13.14
N VAL A 72 6.78 13.56 -13.14
CA VAL A 72 7.69 12.68 -13.87
C VAL A 72 7.53 12.86 -15.37
N GLN A 73 8.61 13.28 -16.02
CA GLN A 73 8.73 13.33 -17.46
C GLN A 73 9.19 11.96 -17.96
N VAL A 74 8.28 11.25 -18.63
CA VAL A 74 8.58 9.92 -19.17
C VAL A 74 9.45 10.03 -20.41
N ILE A 75 10.54 9.28 -20.44
CA ILE A 75 11.47 9.21 -21.58
C ILE A 75 10.97 8.14 -22.55
N SER A 76 10.16 8.55 -23.52
CA SER A 76 9.68 7.65 -24.59
C SER A 76 10.71 7.44 -25.69
N LYS A 77 11.51 8.47 -25.98
CA LYS A 77 12.64 8.42 -26.92
C LYS A 77 13.82 9.14 -26.32
N PRO A 78 14.90 8.43 -25.99
CA PRO A 78 16.10 9.05 -25.44
C PRO A 78 16.69 10.11 -26.36
N SER A 79 16.87 11.33 -25.86
CA SER A 79 17.32 12.49 -26.62
C SER A 79 18.79 12.81 -26.42
N ASN A 80 19.41 12.36 -25.33
CA ASN A 80 20.79 12.62 -24.97
C ASN A 80 21.52 11.34 -24.51
N ASP A 81 22.83 11.44 -24.30
CA ASP A 81 23.66 10.28 -23.96
C ASP A 81 23.35 9.70 -22.57
N PHE A 82 22.90 10.55 -21.63
CA PHE A 82 22.49 10.07 -20.32
C PHE A 82 21.20 9.24 -20.42
N GLU A 83 20.20 9.72 -21.15
CA GLU A 83 18.92 9.00 -21.32
C GLU A 83 19.09 7.67 -22.08
N LYS A 84 19.99 7.65 -23.08
CA LYS A 84 20.35 6.40 -23.78
C LYS A 84 20.99 5.39 -22.84
N TRP A 85 21.96 5.84 -22.03
CA TRP A 85 22.62 5.00 -21.02
C TRP A 85 21.61 4.51 -19.97
N TYR A 86 20.71 5.40 -19.47
CA TYR A 86 19.69 5.04 -18.49
C TYR A 86 18.76 3.93 -19.03
N LEU A 87 18.30 4.08 -20.26
CA LEU A 87 17.49 3.04 -20.92
C LEU A 87 18.27 1.72 -21.04
N GLN A 88 19.51 1.74 -21.48
CA GLN A 88 20.36 0.54 -21.60
C GLN A 88 20.56 -0.18 -20.27
N VAL A 89 20.77 0.56 -19.18
CA VAL A 89 20.86 -0.02 -17.81
C VAL A 89 19.58 -0.74 -17.45
N VAL A 90 18.42 -0.09 -17.62
CA VAL A 90 17.11 -0.67 -17.28
C VAL A 90 16.79 -1.88 -18.18
N GLU A 91 17.11 -1.84 -19.46
CA GLU A 91 16.94 -2.97 -20.40
C GLU A 91 17.78 -4.18 -19.98
N ARG A 92 19.07 -3.96 -19.66
CA ARG A 92 19.98 -5.01 -19.22
C ARG A 92 19.47 -5.65 -17.92
N GLN A 93 19.12 -4.86 -16.92
CA GLN A 93 18.61 -5.36 -15.65
C GLN A 93 17.24 -6.05 -15.80
N SER A 94 16.37 -5.54 -16.65
CA SER A 94 15.08 -6.19 -16.95
C SER A 94 15.27 -7.59 -17.53
N SER A 95 16.25 -7.75 -18.42
CA SER A 95 16.60 -9.05 -19.01
C SER A 95 17.11 -10.03 -17.95
N ILE A 96 18.00 -9.59 -17.06
CA ILE A 96 18.52 -10.41 -15.95
C ILE A 96 17.39 -10.85 -15.02
N LEU A 97 16.48 -9.92 -14.66
CA LEU A 97 15.38 -10.16 -13.72
C LEU A 97 14.16 -10.85 -14.39
N ASN A 98 14.20 -11.06 -15.69
CA ASN A 98 13.11 -11.66 -16.47
C ASN A 98 11.76 -10.95 -16.24
N ILE A 99 11.76 -9.62 -16.38
CA ILE A 99 10.59 -8.75 -16.30
C ILE A 99 10.45 -7.91 -17.57
N LYS A 100 9.26 -7.39 -17.83
CA LYS A 100 9.05 -6.41 -18.88
C LYS A 100 9.79 -5.12 -18.53
N ILE A 101 10.43 -4.48 -19.51
CA ILE A 101 11.13 -3.21 -19.35
C ILE A 101 10.14 -2.17 -18.75
N PRO A 102 10.44 -1.59 -17.57
CA PRO A 102 9.65 -0.50 -16.99
C PRO A 102 9.70 0.76 -17.86
N GLU A 103 8.68 1.60 -17.77
CA GLU A 103 8.83 2.97 -18.24
C GLU A 103 9.92 3.67 -17.41
N ILE A 104 10.70 4.52 -18.05
CA ILE A 104 11.72 5.33 -17.36
C ILE A 104 11.34 6.80 -17.39
N GLY A 105 11.73 7.53 -16.36
CA GLY A 105 11.43 8.97 -16.30
C GLY A 105 12.35 9.73 -15.36
N ILE A 106 12.33 11.05 -15.51
CA ILE A 106 13.06 11.99 -14.66
C ILE A 106 12.05 12.98 -14.06
N PHE A 107 12.22 13.32 -12.79
CA PHE A 107 11.43 14.35 -12.11
C PHE A 107 12.33 15.42 -11.48
N GLN A 108 11.78 16.62 -11.36
CA GLN A 108 12.53 17.76 -10.82
C GLN A 108 12.55 17.70 -9.29
N SER A 109 13.74 17.52 -8.72
CA SER A 109 14.02 17.57 -7.28
C SER A 109 15.49 17.85 -7.06
N ALA A 110 15.82 18.77 -6.14
CA ALA A 110 17.21 19.08 -5.81
C ALA A 110 17.92 17.95 -5.03
N GLY A 111 17.17 17.20 -4.23
CA GLY A 111 17.71 16.05 -3.49
C GLY A 111 17.85 14.82 -4.38
N PRO A 112 18.92 14.00 -4.19
CA PRO A 112 19.04 12.70 -4.85
C PRO A 112 17.93 11.77 -4.36
N ASN A 113 17.10 11.32 -5.30
CA ASN A 113 15.96 10.45 -5.02
C ASN A 113 15.62 9.59 -6.24
N ALA A 114 15.11 8.39 -5.99
CA ALA A 114 14.56 7.50 -7.00
C ALA A 114 13.35 6.77 -6.43
N PHE A 115 12.49 6.27 -7.28
CA PHE A 115 11.39 5.40 -6.87
C PHE A 115 10.90 4.53 -8.02
N ALA A 116 10.38 3.36 -7.66
CA ALA A 116 9.62 2.50 -8.55
C ALA A 116 8.15 2.49 -8.16
N THR A 117 7.25 2.52 -9.15
CA THR A 117 5.80 2.41 -8.94
C THR A 117 5.13 1.68 -10.10
N GLY A 118 3.90 1.23 -9.88
CA GLY A 118 3.12 0.55 -10.91
C GLY A 118 2.17 -0.49 -10.34
N SER A 119 1.23 -0.94 -11.17
CA SER A 119 0.21 -1.91 -10.79
C SER A 119 0.69 -3.37 -10.82
N SER A 120 1.84 -3.63 -11.42
CA SER A 120 2.46 -4.96 -11.46
C SER A 120 3.92 -4.86 -11.93
N LYS A 121 4.69 -5.95 -11.77
CA LYS A 121 6.07 -6.03 -12.28
C LYS A 121 6.19 -5.82 -13.79
N ASN A 122 5.12 -6.08 -14.55
CA ASN A 122 5.10 -5.89 -15.99
C ASN A 122 4.40 -4.59 -16.44
N ASN A 123 3.95 -3.78 -15.48
CA ASN A 123 3.38 -2.45 -15.70
C ASN A 123 3.90 -1.50 -14.63
N SER A 124 5.17 -1.16 -14.72
CA SER A 124 5.91 -0.34 -13.75
C SER A 124 6.57 0.87 -14.41
N LEU A 125 6.98 1.80 -13.58
CA LEU A 125 7.71 3.02 -13.91
C LEU A 125 8.84 3.15 -12.89
N ILE A 126 10.06 3.44 -13.37
CA ILE A 126 11.19 3.85 -12.55
C ILE A 126 11.48 5.31 -12.85
N ALA A 127 11.53 6.11 -11.82
CA ALA A 127 11.82 7.52 -11.94
C ALA A 127 12.98 7.94 -11.04
N ILE A 128 13.89 8.75 -11.58
CA ILE A 128 15.03 9.31 -10.86
C ILE A 128 14.93 10.83 -10.85
N SER A 129 15.44 11.46 -9.79
CA SER A 129 15.43 12.91 -9.66
C SER A 129 16.55 13.56 -10.46
N SER A 130 16.34 14.82 -10.88
CA SER A 130 17.41 15.66 -11.46
C SER A 130 18.57 15.84 -10.50
N GLY A 131 18.32 15.92 -9.19
CA GLY A 131 19.36 15.99 -8.17
C GLY A 131 20.20 14.72 -8.08
N LEU A 132 19.62 13.54 -8.28
CA LEU A 132 20.37 12.28 -8.35
C LEU A 132 21.29 12.28 -9.57
N VAL A 133 20.78 12.69 -10.73
CA VAL A 133 21.55 12.79 -11.97
C VAL A 133 22.73 13.78 -11.85
N SER A 134 22.53 14.87 -11.11
CA SER A 134 23.56 15.92 -10.98
C SER A 134 24.63 15.62 -9.93
N ASN A 135 24.30 14.83 -8.90
CA ASN A 135 25.16 14.65 -7.73
C ASN A 135 25.82 13.27 -7.64
N MET A 136 25.42 12.31 -8.47
CA MET A 136 25.93 10.94 -8.42
C MET A 136 26.60 10.55 -9.72
N SER A 137 27.62 9.70 -9.62
CA SER A 137 28.27 9.07 -10.76
C SER A 137 27.34 8.04 -11.43
N ARG A 138 27.63 7.67 -12.68
CA ARG A 138 26.84 6.64 -13.40
C ARG A 138 26.80 5.31 -12.66
N ASN A 139 27.90 4.90 -12.01
CA ASN A 139 27.95 3.65 -11.25
C ASN A 139 27.03 3.69 -10.01
N GLU A 140 26.99 4.83 -9.31
CA GLU A 140 26.10 5.01 -8.17
C GLU A 140 24.64 5.05 -8.61
N ILE A 141 24.33 5.75 -9.72
CA ILE A 141 22.98 5.77 -10.31
C ILE A 141 22.54 4.36 -10.73
N GLU A 142 23.45 3.59 -11.31
CA GLU A 142 23.16 2.21 -11.71
C GLU A 142 22.85 1.31 -10.51
N ALA A 143 23.55 1.48 -9.39
CA ALA A 143 23.24 0.77 -8.15
C ALA A 143 21.86 1.14 -7.60
N VAL A 144 21.49 2.44 -7.63
CA VAL A 144 20.14 2.90 -7.24
C VAL A 144 19.07 2.32 -8.17
N ILE A 145 19.31 2.31 -9.48
CA ILE A 145 18.40 1.67 -10.44
C ILE A 145 18.24 0.17 -10.13
N GLY A 146 19.34 -0.52 -9.80
CA GLY A 146 19.32 -1.94 -9.42
C GLY A 146 18.46 -2.20 -8.18
N HIS A 147 18.56 -1.35 -7.18
CA HIS A 147 17.72 -1.38 -6.00
C HIS A 147 16.22 -1.24 -6.37
N GLU A 148 15.86 -0.22 -7.15
CA GLU A 148 14.48 0.00 -7.60
C GLU A 148 13.95 -1.15 -8.49
N MET A 149 14.81 -1.69 -9.36
CA MET A 149 14.48 -2.84 -10.20
C MET A 149 14.22 -4.10 -9.37
N SER A 150 14.92 -4.28 -8.25
CA SER A 150 14.65 -5.37 -7.29
C SER A 150 13.26 -5.27 -6.70
N HIS A 151 12.80 -4.09 -6.32
CA HIS A 151 11.42 -3.87 -5.86
C HIS A 151 10.39 -4.24 -6.93
N VAL A 152 10.65 -3.85 -8.19
CA VAL A 152 9.77 -4.20 -9.32
C VAL A 152 9.72 -5.72 -9.51
N ALA A 153 10.86 -6.39 -9.57
CA ALA A 153 10.97 -7.82 -9.79
C ALA A 153 10.31 -8.63 -8.66
N ASN A 154 10.47 -8.19 -7.41
CA ASN A 154 9.83 -8.78 -6.24
C ASN A 154 8.31 -8.53 -6.18
N GLY A 155 7.78 -7.58 -6.96
CA GLY A 155 6.38 -7.20 -6.93
C GLY A 155 5.99 -6.53 -5.62
N ASP A 156 6.91 -5.78 -5.04
CA ASP A 156 6.76 -5.14 -3.72
C ASP A 156 5.64 -4.12 -3.68
N MET A 157 5.41 -3.42 -4.79
CA MET A 157 4.30 -2.47 -4.95
C MET A 157 2.93 -3.14 -4.71
N VAL A 158 2.74 -4.32 -5.30
CA VAL A 158 1.49 -5.10 -5.14
C VAL A 158 1.36 -5.59 -3.71
N THR A 159 2.42 -6.17 -3.15
CA THR A 159 2.41 -6.71 -1.80
C THR A 159 2.13 -5.62 -0.75
N LEU A 160 2.74 -4.44 -0.91
CA LEU A 160 2.49 -3.31 -0.01
C LEU A 160 1.05 -2.81 -0.09
N ALA A 161 0.50 -2.67 -1.31
CA ALA A 161 -0.89 -2.27 -1.50
C ALA A 161 -1.87 -3.27 -0.87
N LEU A 162 -1.58 -4.55 -0.96
CA LEU A 162 -2.39 -5.60 -0.38
C LEU A 162 -2.36 -5.56 1.16
N ILE A 163 -1.18 -5.41 1.77
CA ILE A 163 -1.05 -5.24 3.23
C ILE A 163 -1.80 -3.98 3.68
N GLN A 164 -1.62 -2.87 2.97
CA GLN A 164 -2.33 -1.63 3.26
C GLN A 164 -3.84 -1.80 3.18
N GLY A 165 -4.33 -2.56 2.21
CA GLY A 165 -5.76 -2.87 2.07
C GLY A 165 -6.35 -3.58 3.28
N ILE A 166 -5.64 -4.60 3.80
CA ILE A 166 -6.07 -5.32 5.00
C ILE A 166 -6.06 -4.39 6.20
N VAL A 167 -4.94 -3.72 6.40
CA VAL A 167 -4.77 -2.80 7.53
C VAL A 167 -5.88 -1.74 7.51
N ASN A 168 -6.19 -1.19 6.36
CA ASN A 168 -7.31 -0.26 6.20
C ASN A 168 -8.67 -0.89 6.54
N ALA A 169 -8.91 -2.14 6.12
CA ALA A 169 -10.14 -2.85 6.45
C ALA A 169 -10.31 -3.03 7.96
N PHE A 170 -9.23 -3.39 8.68
CA PHE A 170 -9.23 -3.46 10.14
C PHE A 170 -9.50 -2.10 10.79
N VAL A 171 -8.83 -1.05 10.35
CA VAL A 171 -9.03 0.31 10.87
C VAL A 171 -10.48 0.76 10.65
N ILE A 172 -11.05 0.52 9.48
CA ILE A 172 -12.43 0.84 9.15
C ILE A 172 -13.40 0.06 10.05
N PHE A 173 -13.18 -1.23 10.24
CA PHE A 173 -14.04 -2.09 11.05
C PHE A 173 -14.01 -1.66 12.52
N PHE A 174 -12.84 -1.65 13.14
CA PHE A 174 -12.73 -1.36 14.57
C PHE A 174 -13.12 0.08 14.92
N SER A 175 -12.83 1.05 14.07
CA SER A 175 -13.27 2.42 14.32
C SER A 175 -14.80 2.55 14.40
N ARG A 176 -15.52 1.81 13.57
CA ARG A 176 -16.99 1.81 13.58
C ARG A 176 -17.55 1.05 14.78
N VAL A 177 -16.95 -0.07 15.14
CA VAL A 177 -17.32 -0.81 16.36
C VAL A 177 -17.17 0.07 17.60
N ILE A 178 -16.01 0.75 17.73
CA ILE A 178 -15.76 1.69 18.83
C ILE A 178 -16.76 2.85 18.79
N GLY A 179 -17.01 3.41 17.61
CA GLY A 179 -17.99 4.47 17.42
C GLY A 179 -19.40 4.08 17.89
N HIS A 180 -19.86 2.90 17.52
CA HIS A 180 -21.13 2.35 17.99
C HIS A 180 -21.18 2.14 19.49
N PHE A 181 -20.09 1.57 20.05
CA PHE A 181 -20.00 1.36 21.49
C PHE A 181 -20.11 2.67 22.26
N VAL A 182 -19.34 3.67 21.88
CA VAL A 182 -19.37 5.00 22.55
C VAL A 182 -20.73 5.64 22.38
N ASP A 183 -21.31 5.65 21.18
CA ASP A 183 -22.58 6.31 20.91
C ASP A 183 -23.77 5.65 21.65
N ARG A 184 -23.83 4.31 21.66
CA ARG A 184 -24.92 3.57 22.27
C ARG A 184 -24.78 3.35 23.77
N VAL A 185 -23.59 2.98 24.24
CA VAL A 185 -23.37 2.59 25.64
C VAL A 185 -23.00 3.79 26.50
N ILE A 186 -22.07 4.64 26.02
CA ILE A 186 -21.57 5.78 26.82
C ILE A 186 -22.53 6.97 26.69
N LEU A 187 -22.88 7.36 25.46
CA LEU A 187 -23.71 8.54 25.20
C LEU A 187 -25.21 8.23 25.25
N LYS A 188 -25.57 6.94 25.33
CA LYS A 188 -26.97 6.46 25.44
C LYS A 188 -27.88 7.00 24.32
N ASN A 189 -27.34 7.14 23.11
CA ASN A 189 -28.11 7.58 21.96
C ASN A 189 -29.03 6.44 21.47
N GLU A 190 -30.32 6.61 21.56
CA GLU A 190 -31.31 5.59 21.18
C GLU A 190 -31.75 5.67 19.71
N ARG A 191 -31.45 6.77 19.01
CA ARG A 191 -31.95 7.04 17.66
C ARG A 191 -30.82 7.25 16.65
N GLY A 192 -30.64 6.31 15.71
CA GLY A 192 -29.71 6.45 14.60
C GLY A 192 -28.24 6.62 15.02
N TYR A 193 -27.47 7.31 14.21
CA TYR A 193 -26.09 7.67 14.48
C TYR A 193 -26.03 9.09 15.03
N GLY A 194 -25.61 9.24 16.29
CA GLY A 194 -25.43 10.55 16.91
C GLY A 194 -24.14 11.25 16.44
N ILE A 195 -24.01 12.53 16.78
CA ILE A 195 -22.78 13.30 16.53
C ILE A 195 -21.58 12.62 17.20
N GLY A 196 -21.76 12.03 18.38
CA GLY A 196 -20.75 11.28 19.12
C GLY A 196 -20.20 10.09 18.32
N TYR A 197 -21.02 9.39 17.56
CA TYR A 197 -20.58 8.33 16.67
C TYR A 197 -19.54 8.83 15.67
N PHE A 198 -19.87 9.90 14.93
CA PHE A 198 -18.98 10.40 13.88
C PHE A 198 -17.65 10.89 14.43
N PHE A 199 -17.64 11.65 15.54
CA PHE A 199 -16.41 12.10 16.17
C PHE A 199 -15.57 10.94 16.68
N THR A 200 -16.21 9.94 17.30
CA THR A 200 -15.51 8.75 17.82
C THR A 200 -14.91 7.93 16.68
N VAL A 201 -15.65 7.72 15.59
CA VAL A 201 -15.14 7.00 14.42
C VAL A 201 -13.93 7.70 13.82
N ILE A 202 -14.01 9.03 13.62
CA ILE A 202 -12.88 9.79 13.05
C ILE A 202 -11.66 9.71 14.00
N PHE A 203 -11.86 9.93 15.29
CA PHE A 203 -10.78 9.85 16.28
C PHE A 203 -10.15 8.45 16.31
N ALA A 204 -10.98 7.40 16.38
CA ALA A 204 -10.52 6.02 16.35
C ALA A 204 -9.79 5.68 15.05
N GLN A 205 -10.25 6.17 13.89
CA GLN A 205 -9.54 5.97 12.62
C GLN A 205 -8.15 6.60 12.62
N VAL A 206 -8.00 7.79 13.19
CA VAL A 206 -6.68 8.45 13.31
C VAL A 206 -5.76 7.63 14.22
N VAL A 207 -6.21 7.27 15.41
CA VAL A 207 -5.41 6.52 16.39
C VAL A 207 -5.04 5.14 15.86
N LEU A 208 -6.03 4.38 15.37
CA LEU A 208 -5.80 3.05 14.78
C LEU A 208 -4.95 3.13 13.52
N GLY A 209 -5.12 4.18 12.71
CA GLY A 209 -4.30 4.42 11.51
C GLY A 209 -2.83 4.65 11.85
N ILE A 210 -2.53 5.41 12.90
CA ILE A 210 -1.16 5.60 13.39
C ILE A 210 -0.57 4.26 13.86
N LEU A 211 -1.30 3.49 14.66
CA LEU A 211 -0.87 2.16 15.11
C LEU A 211 -0.66 1.21 13.92
N ALA A 212 -1.59 1.20 12.98
CA ALA A 212 -1.52 0.39 11.79
C ALA A 212 -0.34 0.76 10.88
N SER A 213 0.02 2.04 10.81
CA SER A 213 1.18 2.50 10.04
C SER A 213 2.49 1.91 10.55
N THR A 214 2.61 1.59 11.84
CA THR A 214 3.81 0.95 12.39
C THR A 214 4.01 -0.46 11.80
N ILE A 215 2.94 -1.21 11.58
CA ILE A 215 2.96 -2.54 10.97
C ILE A 215 3.43 -2.43 9.51
N VAL A 216 2.86 -1.47 8.78
CA VAL A 216 3.23 -1.23 7.38
C VAL A 216 4.70 -0.81 7.26
N MET A 217 5.17 0.09 8.14
CA MET A 217 6.57 0.53 8.18
C MET A 217 7.52 -0.62 8.55
N TRP A 218 7.16 -1.47 9.51
CA TRP A 218 7.95 -2.66 9.85
C TRP A 218 8.10 -3.60 8.66
N TYR A 219 7.01 -3.87 7.96
CA TYR A 219 7.05 -4.68 6.75
C TYR A 219 7.85 -4.02 5.62
N SER A 220 7.70 -2.70 5.43
CA SER A 220 8.49 -1.93 4.45
C SER A 220 9.99 -2.08 4.71
N ARG A 221 10.42 -1.99 5.97
CA ARG A 221 11.83 -2.18 6.34
C ARG A 221 12.37 -3.57 5.98
N GLN A 222 11.57 -4.63 6.17
CA GLN A 222 11.97 -6.00 5.77
C GLN A 222 12.13 -6.12 4.24
N ARG A 223 11.41 -5.33 3.52
CA ARG A 223 11.46 -5.27 2.07
C ARG A 223 12.73 -4.59 1.56
N GLU A 224 13.16 -3.50 2.22
CA GLU A 224 14.41 -2.79 1.89
C GLU A 224 15.63 -3.72 1.99
N TYR A 225 15.74 -4.52 3.05
CA TYR A 225 16.85 -5.50 3.17
C TYR A 225 16.90 -6.50 2.01
N ARG A 226 15.76 -6.86 1.44
CA ARG A 226 15.72 -7.76 0.26
C ARG A 226 16.08 -7.05 -1.03
N ALA A 227 15.71 -5.78 -1.15
CA ALA A 227 16.07 -4.97 -2.32
C ALA A 227 17.57 -4.65 -2.36
N ASP A 228 18.15 -4.32 -1.21
CA ASP A 228 19.60 -4.11 -1.08
C ASP A 228 20.41 -5.34 -1.49
N TYR A 229 19.98 -6.52 -1.04
CA TYR A 229 20.61 -7.78 -1.46
C TYR A 229 20.48 -8.03 -2.97
N GLY A 230 19.32 -7.74 -3.55
CA GLY A 230 19.08 -7.91 -4.98
C GLY A 230 19.79 -6.89 -5.86
N GLY A 231 19.97 -5.67 -5.36
CA GLY A 231 20.71 -4.60 -6.07
C GLY A 231 22.24 -4.77 -6.06
N ALA A 232 22.77 -5.60 -5.13
CA ALA A 232 24.19 -5.90 -4.99
C ALA A 232 24.69 -7.06 -5.89
N MET A 233 23.78 -7.77 -6.56
CA MET A 233 24.08 -8.83 -7.54
C MET A 233 24.12 -8.28 -8.98
#